data_c03111820c9a2687e1bdb3c290b295b6
#
_entry.id   c03111820c9a2687e1bdb3c290b295b6
#
_cell.length_a   1.000
_cell.length_b   1.000
_cell.length_c   1.000
_cell.angle_alpha   90.00
_cell.angle_beta   90.00
_cell.angle_gamma   90.00
#
_symmetry.space_group_name_H-M   'P 1'
#
loop_
_entity.id
_entity.type
_entity.pdbx_description
1 polymer ?
#
loop_
_entity_poly.entity_id
_entity_poly.type
_entity_poly.pdbx_seq_one_letter_code
_entity_poly.pdbx_strand_id
1 'polypeptide(L)'
;MFITIIATLMFMLAYFLVLYGGVGFIQDKKFFSSAPKAILDVVPEKKERFKGAHIIGWIIAIFALSLFIGAVVLGVWDGVKNDFGFPAFFVRFLIMLYGMEIYDILFFDWVLLSHSNFFPHFYPEVKDVVGPHLFGYNKKTHIMHFIIYIPICAVAAWICTIF
;
A
#
# COMPACT_ATOMS: atom_id res chain seq x y z
N MET A 1 12.92 -18.17 -1.70
CA MET A 1 12.92 -16.93 -2.52
C MET A 1 11.69 -16.77 -3.40
N PHE A 2 11.28 -17.76 -4.17
CA PHE A 2 10.11 -17.63 -5.07
C PHE A 2 8.82 -17.20 -4.34
N ILE A 3 8.46 -17.86 -3.25
CA ILE A 3 7.28 -17.51 -2.43
C ILE A 3 7.38 -16.10 -1.83
N THR A 4 8.58 -15.67 -1.44
CA THR A 4 8.79 -14.29 -0.95
C THR A 4 8.45 -13.25 -2.01
N ILE A 5 8.86 -13.49 -3.27
CA ILE A 5 8.53 -12.61 -4.41
C ILE A 5 7.01 -12.58 -4.64
N ILE A 6 6.36 -13.75 -4.66
CA ILE A 6 4.89 -13.82 -4.82
C ILE A 6 4.18 -13.04 -3.71
N ALA A 7 4.56 -13.26 -2.44
CA ALA A 7 3.97 -12.56 -1.31
C ALA A 7 4.19 -11.04 -1.39
N THR A 8 5.37 -10.59 -1.85
CA THR A 8 5.65 -9.17 -2.08
C THR A 8 4.76 -8.59 -3.18
N LEU A 9 4.60 -9.31 -4.30
CA LEU A 9 3.71 -8.89 -5.39
C LEU A 9 2.23 -8.86 -4.95
N MET A 10 1.81 -9.78 -4.08
CA MET A 10 0.47 -9.74 -3.47
C MET A 10 0.29 -8.49 -2.60
N PHE A 11 1.30 -8.09 -1.82
CA PHE A 11 1.28 -6.84 -1.06
C PHE A 11 1.15 -5.62 -1.97
N MET A 12 1.96 -5.54 -3.03
CA MET A 12 1.91 -4.44 -4.00
C MET A 12 0.54 -4.34 -4.66
N LEU A 13 -0.01 -5.48 -5.10
CA LEU A 13 -1.35 -5.52 -5.71
C LEU A 13 -2.44 -5.11 -4.71
N ALA A 14 -2.39 -5.64 -3.49
CA ALA A 14 -3.34 -5.30 -2.44
C ALA A 14 -3.31 -3.79 -2.14
N TYR A 15 -2.13 -3.21 -2.03
CA TYR A 15 -1.96 -1.78 -1.76
C TYR A 15 -2.53 -0.93 -2.90
N PHE A 16 -2.25 -1.30 -4.16
CA PHE A 16 -2.86 -0.65 -5.32
C PHE A 16 -4.40 -0.75 -5.31
N LEU A 17 -4.95 -1.91 -5.00
CA LEU A 17 -6.39 -2.11 -4.96
C LEU A 17 -7.07 -1.28 -3.86
N VAL A 18 -6.45 -1.11 -2.69
CA VAL A 18 -6.96 -0.21 -1.64
C VAL A 18 -7.03 1.22 -2.16
N LEU A 19 -5.95 1.73 -2.80
CA LEU A 19 -5.95 3.05 -3.39
C LEU A 19 -7.01 3.17 -4.48
N TYR A 20 -7.05 2.21 -5.41
CA TYR A 20 -7.99 2.23 -6.53
C TYR A 20 -9.46 2.17 -6.06
N GLY A 21 -9.76 1.30 -5.09
CA GLY A 21 -11.09 1.22 -4.47
C GLY A 21 -11.49 2.51 -3.76
N GLY A 22 -10.55 3.08 -2.98
CA GLY A 22 -10.76 4.33 -2.24
C GLY A 22 -10.95 5.52 -3.17
N VAL A 23 -10.03 5.74 -4.10
CA VAL A 23 -10.03 6.90 -5.02
C VAL A 23 -11.10 6.77 -6.11
N GLY A 24 -11.26 5.59 -6.69
CA GLY A 24 -12.13 5.38 -7.84
C GLY A 24 -13.61 5.19 -7.51
N PHE A 25 -13.92 4.62 -6.34
CA PHE A 25 -15.27 4.16 -6.01
C PHE A 25 -15.81 4.69 -4.68
N ILE A 26 -15.06 4.57 -3.57
CA ILE A 26 -15.53 5.02 -2.26
C ILE A 26 -15.57 6.54 -2.21
N GLN A 27 -14.51 7.19 -2.69
CA GLN A 27 -14.37 8.65 -2.81
C GLN A 27 -14.62 9.42 -1.50
N ASP A 28 -14.39 8.79 -0.34
CA ASP A 28 -14.43 9.46 0.96
C ASP A 28 -13.10 10.19 1.21
N LYS A 29 -13.16 11.45 1.62
CA LYS A 29 -11.99 12.30 1.94
C LYS A 29 -11.05 11.64 2.97
N LYS A 30 -11.57 10.79 3.84
CA LYS A 30 -10.77 10.05 4.83
C LYS A 30 -9.72 9.13 4.22
N PHE A 31 -9.95 8.62 3.01
CA PHE A 31 -8.97 7.81 2.27
C PHE A 31 -7.79 8.63 1.74
N PHE A 32 -7.88 9.95 1.77
CA PHE A 32 -6.81 10.87 1.37
C PHE A 32 -6.00 11.39 2.56
N SER A 33 -6.17 10.85 3.78
CA SER A 33 -5.53 11.38 5.01
C SER A 33 -4.00 11.49 4.92
N SER A 34 -3.36 10.68 4.07
CA SER A 34 -1.92 10.73 3.79
C SER A 34 -1.54 11.59 2.59
N ALA A 35 -2.50 12.16 1.87
CA ALA A 35 -2.21 13.01 0.72
C ALA A 35 -1.58 14.36 1.12
N PRO A 36 -0.83 15.02 0.22
CA PRO A 36 -0.34 16.36 0.45
C PRO A 36 -1.45 17.33 0.84
N LYS A 37 -1.15 18.25 1.75
CA LYS A 37 -2.13 19.24 2.22
C LYS A 37 -2.79 20.02 1.08
N ALA A 38 -2.03 20.37 0.05
CA ALA A 38 -2.56 21.04 -1.15
C ALA A 38 -3.68 20.26 -1.83
N ILE A 39 -3.61 18.92 -1.83
CA ILE A 39 -4.67 18.06 -2.36
C ILE A 39 -5.85 18.01 -1.39
N LEU A 40 -5.58 17.83 -0.09
CA LEU A 40 -6.63 17.78 0.93
C LEU A 40 -7.50 19.05 0.97
N ASP A 41 -6.90 20.20 0.70
CA ASP A 41 -7.59 21.50 0.75
C ASP A 41 -8.56 21.67 -0.44
N VAL A 42 -8.29 21.05 -1.59
CA VAL A 42 -9.12 21.18 -2.81
C VAL A 42 -10.06 20.01 -3.07
N VAL A 43 -9.81 18.85 -2.47
CA VAL A 43 -10.69 17.67 -2.63
C VAL A 43 -12.00 17.90 -1.88
N PRO A 44 -13.15 17.99 -2.58
CA PRO A 44 -14.45 18.11 -1.94
C PRO A 44 -14.92 16.76 -1.39
N GLU A 45 -15.88 16.79 -0.48
CA GLU A 45 -16.69 15.60 -0.20
C GLU A 45 -17.55 15.27 -1.42
N LYS A 46 -17.40 14.07 -1.95
CA LYS A 46 -18.15 13.63 -3.13
C LYS A 46 -19.31 12.73 -2.73
N LYS A 47 -20.41 12.91 -3.44
CA LYS A 47 -21.51 11.94 -3.44
C LYS A 47 -21.07 10.70 -4.22
N GLU A 48 -21.76 9.60 -3.98
CA GLU A 48 -21.54 8.35 -4.71
C GLU A 48 -21.54 8.60 -6.24
N ARG A 49 -20.48 8.16 -6.92
CA ARG A 49 -20.24 8.42 -8.36
C ARG A 49 -21.36 7.86 -9.26
N PHE A 50 -21.87 6.68 -8.89
CA PHE A 50 -23.05 6.04 -9.47
C PHE A 50 -23.62 5.08 -8.41
N LYS A 51 -24.90 4.73 -8.54
CA LYS A 51 -25.58 3.86 -7.58
C LYS A 51 -24.84 2.51 -7.42
N GLY A 52 -24.35 2.23 -6.25
CA GLY A 52 -23.58 1.02 -5.92
C GLY A 52 -22.05 1.17 -6.04
N ALA A 53 -21.50 2.33 -6.38
CA ALA A 53 -20.05 2.55 -6.45
C ALA A 53 -19.36 2.26 -5.12
N HIS A 54 -19.92 2.72 -4.01
CA HIS A 54 -19.39 2.45 -2.67
C HIS A 54 -19.33 0.96 -2.37
N ILE A 55 -20.35 0.18 -2.77
CA ILE A 55 -20.37 -1.27 -2.58
C ILE A 55 -19.21 -1.92 -3.34
N ILE A 56 -19.00 -1.53 -4.60
CA ILE A 56 -17.87 -2.02 -5.41
C ILE A 56 -16.53 -1.67 -4.74
N GLY A 57 -16.39 -0.43 -4.29
CA GLY A 57 -15.19 0.02 -3.60
C GLY A 57 -14.88 -0.80 -2.34
N TRP A 58 -15.89 -1.10 -1.53
CA TRP A 58 -15.73 -1.94 -0.35
C TRP A 58 -15.42 -3.40 -0.69
N ILE A 59 -16.01 -3.96 -1.75
CA ILE A 59 -15.66 -5.31 -2.23
C ILE A 59 -14.18 -5.35 -2.64
N ILE A 60 -13.70 -4.35 -3.37
CA ILE A 60 -12.28 -4.23 -3.74
C ILE A 60 -11.41 -4.12 -2.49
N ALA A 61 -11.79 -3.31 -1.51
CA ALA A 61 -11.04 -3.15 -0.26
C ALA A 61 -10.97 -4.45 0.56
N ILE A 62 -12.07 -5.20 0.67
CA ILE A 62 -12.12 -6.49 1.35
C ILE A 62 -11.24 -7.51 0.61
N PHE A 63 -11.30 -7.54 -0.71
CA PHE A 63 -10.43 -8.41 -1.52
C PHE A 63 -8.95 -8.05 -1.33
N ALA A 64 -8.61 -6.76 -1.33
CA ALA A 64 -7.25 -6.29 -1.06
C ALA A 64 -6.77 -6.70 0.35
N LEU A 65 -7.62 -6.57 1.37
CA LEU A 65 -7.31 -7.04 2.72
C LEU A 65 -7.06 -8.55 2.74
N SER A 66 -7.87 -9.32 2.01
CA SER A 66 -7.67 -10.76 1.89
C SER A 66 -6.32 -11.12 1.22
N LEU A 67 -5.87 -10.33 0.25
CA LEU A 67 -4.55 -10.47 -0.36
C LEU A 67 -3.42 -10.15 0.63
N PHE A 68 -3.55 -9.10 1.45
CA PHE A 68 -2.58 -8.78 2.50
C PHE A 68 -2.44 -9.93 3.49
N ILE A 69 -3.56 -10.41 4.02
CA ILE A 69 -3.57 -11.54 4.96
C ILE A 69 -2.99 -12.79 4.29
N GLY A 70 -3.44 -13.09 3.07
CA GLY A 70 -2.97 -14.23 2.29
C GLY A 70 -1.47 -14.21 2.02
N ALA A 71 -0.89 -13.04 1.74
CA ALA A 71 0.55 -12.89 1.54
C ALA A 71 1.35 -13.21 2.82
N VAL A 72 0.88 -12.72 3.99
CA VAL A 72 1.50 -13.04 5.27
C VAL A 72 1.40 -14.53 5.56
N VAL A 73 0.18 -15.09 5.45
CA VAL A 73 -0.06 -16.51 5.70
C VAL A 73 0.80 -17.39 4.78
N LEU A 74 0.86 -17.06 3.49
CA LEU A 74 1.67 -17.78 2.51
C LEU A 74 3.17 -17.73 2.87
N GLY A 75 3.65 -16.54 3.26
CA GLY A 75 5.04 -16.34 3.67
C GLY A 75 5.41 -17.12 4.93
N VAL A 76 4.53 -17.11 5.93
CA VAL A 76 4.72 -17.86 7.19
C VAL A 76 4.64 -19.37 6.92
N TRP A 77 3.59 -19.82 6.24
CA TRP A 77 3.39 -21.23 5.93
C TRP A 77 4.57 -21.85 5.18
N ASP A 78 5.05 -21.18 4.14
CA ASP A 78 6.21 -21.66 3.37
C ASP A 78 7.49 -21.66 4.23
N GLY A 79 7.66 -20.68 5.12
CA GLY A 79 8.80 -20.63 6.03
C GLY A 79 8.78 -21.78 7.03
N VAL A 80 7.64 -22.02 7.67
CA VAL A 80 7.48 -23.15 8.61
C VAL A 80 7.68 -24.48 7.91
N LYS A 81 7.11 -24.67 6.71
CA LYS A 81 7.25 -25.90 5.91
C LYS A 81 8.70 -26.20 5.52
N ASN A 82 9.54 -25.17 5.37
CA ASN A 82 10.95 -25.30 4.98
C ASN A 82 11.91 -25.07 6.18
N ASP A 83 11.44 -25.19 7.41
CA ASP A 83 12.23 -25.07 8.65
C ASP A 83 13.06 -23.78 8.71
N PHE A 84 12.44 -22.64 8.36
CA PHE A 84 13.12 -21.36 8.41
C PHE A 84 13.44 -20.96 9.86
N GLY A 85 14.72 -20.70 10.14
CA GLY A 85 15.11 -20.02 11.37
C GLY A 85 14.87 -18.51 11.31
N PHE A 86 15.10 -17.84 12.44
CA PHE A 86 14.91 -16.39 12.60
C PHE A 86 15.52 -15.56 11.46
N PRO A 87 16.77 -15.74 11.00
CA PRO A 87 17.33 -14.91 9.94
C PRO A 87 16.56 -15.01 8.62
N ALA A 88 16.07 -16.21 8.28
CA ALA A 88 15.36 -16.44 7.03
C ALA A 88 13.97 -15.80 7.05
N PHE A 89 13.22 -15.90 8.16
CA PHE A 89 11.95 -15.16 8.33
C PHE A 89 12.16 -13.65 8.35
N PHE A 90 13.18 -13.17 9.07
CA PHE A 90 13.50 -11.76 9.15
C PHE A 90 13.78 -11.15 7.77
N VAL A 91 14.65 -11.77 6.99
CA VAL A 91 14.95 -11.32 5.63
C VAL A 91 13.72 -11.38 4.72
N ARG A 92 12.89 -12.43 4.84
CA ARG A 92 11.64 -12.55 4.10
C ARG A 92 10.71 -11.36 4.35
N PHE A 93 10.44 -11.06 5.62
CA PHE A 93 9.55 -9.95 5.98
C PHE A 93 10.13 -8.58 5.60
N LEU A 94 11.44 -8.40 5.71
CA LEU A 94 12.10 -7.20 5.21
C LEU A 94 11.92 -7.03 3.71
N ILE A 95 12.11 -8.09 2.91
CA ILE A 95 11.89 -8.03 1.45
C ILE A 95 10.44 -7.66 1.15
N MET A 96 9.47 -8.24 1.86
CA MET A 96 8.06 -7.95 1.66
C MET A 96 7.71 -6.49 1.98
N LEU A 97 8.11 -5.98 3.14
CA LEU A 97 7.79 -4.62 3.57
C LEU A 97 8.61 -3.55 2.82
N TYR A 98 9.92 -3.78 2.62
CA TYR A 98 10.74 -2.86 1.84
C TYR A 98 10.35 -2.85 0.37
N GLY A 99 9.99 -4.00 -0.18
CA GLY A 99 9.46 -4.09 -1.55
C GLY A 99 8.18 -3.27 -1.71
N MET A 100 7.26 -3.36 -0.75
CA MET A 100 6.05 -2.55 -0.72
C MET A 100 6.36 -1.05 -0.60
N GLU A 101 7.28 -0.66 0.28
CA GLU A 101 7.67 0.74 0.48
C GLU A 101 8.34 1.34 -0.78
N ILE A 102 9.23 0.59 -1.42
CA ILE A 102 9.85 1.01 -2.69
C ILE A 102 8.77 1.15 -3.78
N TYR A 103 7.80 0.24 -3.81
CA TYR A 103 6.66 0.32 -4.73
C TYR A 103 5.81 1.57 -4.47
N ASP A 104 5.56 1.93 -3.20
CA ASP A 104 4.86 3.15 -2.82
C ASP A 104 5.58 4.38 -3.38
N ILE A 105 6.87 4.53 -3.10
CA ILE A 105 7.69 5.65 -3.58
C ILE A 105 7.71 5.74 -5.12
N LEU A 106 7.96 4.61 -5.80
CA LEU A 106 8.14 4.60 -7.25
C LEU A 106 6.83 4.64 -8.01
N PHE A 107 5.81 3.92 -7.56
CA PHE A 107 4.56 3.82 -8.30
C PHE A 107 3.52 4.85 -7.83
N PHE A 108 3.29 4.98 -6.51
CA PHE A 108 2.25 5.90 -6.02
C PHE A 108 2.73 7.35 -6.06
N ASP A 109 3.91 7.66 -5.49
CA ASP A 109 4.37 9.03 -5.40
C ASP A 109 4.93 9.53 -6.74
N TRP A 110 5.78 8.75 -7.38
CA TRP A 110 6.42 9.21 -8.61
C TRP A 110 5.52 9.04 -9.84
N VAL A 111 4.95 7.84 -10.07
CA VAL A 111 4.12 7.61 -11.27
C VAL A 111 2.73 8.21 -11.07
N LEU A 112 1.95 7.72 -10.08
CA LEU A 112 0.52 8.07 -9.99
C LEU A 112 0.30 9.52 -9.58
N LEU A 113 1.02 10.00 -8.55
CA LEU A 113 0.82 11.35 -8.01
C LEU A 113 1.51 12.42 -8.86
N SER A 114 2.75 12.15 -9.32
CA SER A 114 3.59 13.18 -9.91
C SER A 114 3.58 13.21 -11.43
N HIS A 115 3.35 12.06 -12.12
CA HIS A 115 3.52 11.95 -13.57
C HIS A 115 2.34 11.33 -14.32
N SER A 116 1.18 11.13 -13.65
CA SER A 116 0.01 10.56 -14.32
C SER A 116 -1.23 11.41 -14.13
N ASN A 117 -2.26 11.10 -14.92
CA ASN A 117 -3.59 11.68 -14.77
C ASN A 117 -4.49 10.82 -13.86
N PHE A 118 -3.94 9.91 -13.05
CA PHE A 118 -4.72 9.02 -12.22
C PHE A 118 -5.65 9.80 -11.27
N PHE A 119 -5.09 10.67 -10.43
CA PHE A 119 -5.89 11.47 -9.49
C PHE A 119 -6.80 12.48 -10.20
N PRO A 120 -6.33 13.27 -11.18
CA PRO A 120 -7.19 14.17 -11.95
C PRO A 120 -8.35 13.47 -12.69
N HIS A 121 -8.18 12.20 -13.08
CA HIS A 121 -9.26 11.43 -13.70
C HIS A 121 -10.46 11.21 -12.76
N PHE A 122 -10.20 10.93 -11.49
CA PHE A 122 -11.24 10.72 -10.47
C PHE A 122 -11.64 12.02 -9.76
N TYR A 123 -10.73 12.96 -9.65
CA TYR A 123 -10.87 14.25 -8.97
C TYR A 123 -10.34 15.37 -9.86
N PRO A 124 -11.15 15.87 -10.82
CA PRO A 124 -10.72 16.97 -11.70
C PRO A 124 -10.23 18.20 -10.94
N GLU A 125 -10.69 18.38 -9.71
CA GLU A 125 -10.36 19.52 -8.83
C GLU A 125 -8.87 19.54 -8.45
N VAL A 126 -8.19 18.40 -8.47
CA VAL A 126 -6.76 18.33 -8.11
C VAL A 126 -5.82 18.55 -9.31
N LYS A 127 -6.35 18.76 -10.51
CA LYS A 127 -5.56 18.84 -11.75
C LYS A 127 -4.43 19.88 -11.68
N ASP A 128 -4.69 21.01 -11.06
CA ASP A 128 -3.73 22.11 -10.99
C ASP A 128 -2.79 22.03 -9.77
N VAL A 129 -3.03 21.06 -8.88
CA VAL A 129 -2.23 20.87 -7.66
C VAL A 129 -1.40 19.60 -7.66
N VAL A 130 -1.68 18.62 -8.51
CA VAL A 130 -0.84 17.43 -8.69
C VAL A 130 0.25 17.68 -9.71
N GLY A 131 1.40 17.05 -9.55
CA GLY A 131 2.50 17.17 -10.51
C GLY A 131 3.87 16.84 -9.92
N PRO A 132 4.94 16.98 -10.72
CA PRO A 132 6.31 16.60 -10.31
C PRO A 132 6.82 17.26 -9.04
N HIS A 133 6.31 18.45 -8.71
CA HIS A 133 6.67 19.19 -7.49
C HIS A 133 6.22 18.50 -6.19
N LEU A 134 5.29 17.55 -6.25
CA LEU A 134 4.82 16.79 -5.11
C LEU A 134 5.70 15.56 -4.82
N PHE A 135 6.60 15.18 -5.73
CA PHE A 135 7.49 14.07 -5.47
C PHE A 135 8.37 14.35 -4.24
N GLY A 136 8.40 13.40 -3.32
CA GLY A 136 9.17 13.52 -2.08
C GLY A 136 8.48 14.29 -0.94
N TYR A 137 7.21 14.71 -1.10
CA TYR A 137 6.46 15.35 -0.01
C TYR A 137 6.42 14.44 1.24
N ASN A 138 6.42 13.13 1.05
CA ASN A 138 6.30 12.10 2.08
C ASN A 138 7.65 11.51 2.54
N LYS A 139 8.77 12.09 2.10
CA LYS A 139 10.13 11.59 2.34
C LYS A 139 10.41 11.22 3.81
N LYS A 140 9.96 12.04 4.76
CA LYS A 140 10.16 11.78 6.19
C LYS A 140 9.43 10.52 6.64
N THR A 141 8.23 10.30 6.16
CA THR A 141 7.41 9.12 6.45
C THR A 141 8.06 7.87 5.88
N HIS A 142 8.53 7.90 4.65
CA HIS A 142 9.24 6.77 4.04
C HIS A 142 10.51 6.40 4.79
N ILE A 143 11.33 7.40 5.19
CA ILE A 143 12.53 7.14 6.01
C ILE A 143 12.14 6.50 7.35
N MET A 144 11.07 6.98 8.00
CA MET A 144 10.57 6.41 9.24
C MET A 144 10.09 4.96 9.05
N HIS A 145 9.41 4.67 7.96
CA HIS A 145 8.96 3.30 7.62
C HIS A 145 10.14 2.35 7.45
N PHE A 146 11.19 2.73 6.72
CA PHE A 146 12.40 1.91 6.60
C PHE A 146 13.05 1.58 7.95
N ILE A 147 13.01 2.53 8.90
CA ILE A 147 13.55 2.32 10.25
C ILE A 147 12.62 1.41 11.08
N ILE A 148 11.31 1.69 11.08
CA ILE A 148 10.33 0.98 11.92
C ILE A 148 10.11 -0.45 11.43
N TYR A 149 10.21 -0.73 10.13
CA TYR A 149 10.04 -2.09 9.60
C TYR A 149 11.09 -3.06 10.12
N ILE A 150 12.30 -2.59 10.51
CA ILE A 150 13.33 -3.47 11.08
C ILE A 150 12.84 -4.15 12.37
N PRO A 151 12.45 -3.42 13.43
CA PRO A 151 11.97 -4.07 14.65
C PRO A 151 10.64 -4.83 14.43
N ILE A 152 9.75 -4.36 13.56
CA ILE A 152 8.50 -5.09 13.22
C ILE A 152 8.85 -6.46 12.63
N CYS A 153 9.75 -6.50 11.64
CA CYS A 153 10.18 -7.76 11.02
C CYS A 153 10.92 -8.68 12.01
N ALA A 154 11.70 -8.10 12.93
CA ALA A 154 12.38 -8.89 13.96
C ALA A 154 11.38 -9.55 14.91
N VAL A 155 10.38 -8.82 15.39
CA VAL A 155 9.33 -9.37 16.25
C VAL A 155 8.51 -10.44 15.50
N ALA A 156 8.10 -10.16 14.26
CA ALA A 156 7.35 -11.12 13.44
C ALA A 156 8.17 -12.41 13.18
N ALA A 157 9.45 -12.28 12.83
CA ALA A 157 10.33 -13.41 12.62
C ALA A 157 10.53 -14.23 13.91
N TRP A 158 10.70 -13.55 15.04
CA TRP A 158 10.82 -14.21 16.34
C TRP A 158 9.56 -15.02 16.67
N ILE A 159 8.37 -14.45 16.51
CA ILE A 159 7.10 -15.15 16.70
C ILE A 159 7.03 -16.41 15.84
N CYS A 160 7.41 -16.33 14.56
CA CYS A 160 7.37 -17.47 13.63
C CYS A 160 8.35 -18.60 14.00
N THR A 161 9.35 -18.34 14.84
CA THR A 161 10.32 -19.37 15.30
C THR A 161 9.97 -20.02 16.64
N ILE A 162 8.91 -19.55 17.30
CA ILE A 162 8.43 -20.15 18.55
C ILE A 162 7.47 -21.33 18.27
N PHE A 163 6.85 -21.33 17.11
CA PHE A 163 5.88 -22.33 16.65
C PHE A 163 6.50 -23.27 15.62
#